data_a376efffcb070e335ec9f2a42e9a5670
#
_entry.id   a376efffcb070e335ec9f2a42e9a5670
#
_cell.length_a   1.000
_cell.length_b   1.000
_cell.length_c   1.000
_cell.angle_alpha   90.00
_cell.angle_beta   90.00
_cell.angle_gamma   90.00
#
_symmetry.space_group_name_H-M   'P 1'
#
loop_
_entity.id
_entity.type
_entity.pdbx_description
1 polymer ?
#
loop_
_entity_poly.entity_id
_entity_poly.type
_entity_poly.pdbx_seq_one_letter_code
_entity_poly.pdbx_strand_id
1 'polypeptide(L)' 'MNILVIGSGGREHALAWKLAQSVRVGKVYVAPGNGGTALDSRFENIAITDPAELADFATANRIALTV' A
#
# COMPACT_ATOMS: atom_id res chain seq x y z
N MET A 1 6.02 -11.12 -0.06
CA MET A 1 4.57 -10.88 -0.27
C MET A 1 4.32 -9.41 -0.57
N ASN A 2 3.30 -9.14 -1.31
CA ASN A 2 2.88 -7.77 -1.56
C ASN A 2 1.73 -7.38 -0.64
N ILE A 3 1.73 -6.13 -0.19
CA ILE A 3 0.76 -5.61 0.78
C ILE A 3 0.11 -4.36 0.21
N LEU A 4 -1.18 -4.19 0.47
CA LEU A 4 -1.93 -3.00 0.12
C LEU A 4 -2.41 -2.32 1.41
N VAL A 5 -2.04 -1.05 1.60
CA VAL A 5 -2.51 -0.23 2.70
C VAL A 5 -3.49 0.80 2.15
N ILE A 6 -4.70 0.83 2.68
CA ILE A 6 -5.74 1.75 2.21
C ILE A 6 -5.77 2.97 3.13
N GLY A 7 -5.57 4.14 2.56
CA GLY A 7 -5.61 5.39 3.29
C GLY A 7 -4.65 6.44 2.76
N SER A 8 -4.71 7.63 3.34
CA SER A 8 -3.90 8.76 2.91
C SER A 8 -3.32 9.58 4.07
N GLY A 9 -3.57 9.18 5.31
CA GLY A 9 -3.11 9.91 6.49
C GLY A 9 -1.74 9.48 6.97
N GLY A 10 -1.25 10.19 8.00
CA GLY A 10 0.03 9.85 8.62
C GLY A 10 0.02 8.48 9.30
N ARG A 11 -1.14 8.03 9.79
CA ARG A 11 -1.28 6.70 10.39
C ARG A 11 -1.00 5.60 9.36
N GLU A 12 -1.53 5.75 8.16
CA GLU A 12 -1.34 4.79 7.09
C GLU A 12 0.11 4.78 6.62
N HIS A 13 0.74 5.95 6.57
CA HIS A 13 2.15 6.08 6.26
C HIS A 13 3.01 5.33 7.29
N ALA A 14 2.74 5.54 8.58
CA ALA A 14 3.48 4.87 9.65
C ALA A 14 3.31 3.35 9.60
N LEU A 15 2.09 2.88 9.33
CA LEU A 15 1.81 1.46 9.18
C LEU A 15 2.55 0.85 7.99
N ALA A 16 2.51 1.51 6.85
CA ALA A 16 3.21 1.06 5.65
C ALA A 16 4.73 0.99 5.90
N TRP A 17 5.28 1.99 6.58
CA TRP A 17 6.69 2.02 6.92
C TRP A 17 7.08 0.82 7.80
N LYS A 18 6.27 0.53 8.79
CA LYS A 18 6.51 -0.61 9.67
C LYS A 18 6.44 -1.94 8.93
N LEU A 19 5.44 -2.09 8.07
CA LEU A 19 5.29 -3.31 7.26
C LEU A 19 6.44 -3.49 6.28
N ALA A 20 6.92 -2.41 5.69
CA ALA A 20 8.02 -2.47 4.72
C ALA A 20 9.35 -2.90 5.33
N GLN A 21 9.47 -2.88 6.64
CA GLN A 21 10.67 -3.36 7.34
C GLN A 21 10.78 -4.88 7.37
N SER A 22 9.69 -5.59 7.13
CA SER A 22 9.70 -7.04 7.15
C SER A 22 10.42 -7.59 5.92
N VAL A 23 11.31 -8.56 6.12
CA VAL A 23 12.03 -9.21 5.01
C VAL A 23 11.09 -10.03 4.11
N ARG A 24 9.88 -10.33 4.59
CA ARG A 24 8.88 -11.09 3.81
C ARG A 24 8.05 -10.21 2.91
N VAL A 25 8.11 -8.89 3.09
CA VAL A 25 7.34 -7.94 2.29
C VAL A 25 8.17 -7.54 1.08
N GLY A 26 7.67 -7.83 -0.11
CA GLY A 26 8.34 -7.45 -1.35
C GLY A 26 7.99 -6.04 -1.78
N LYS A 27 6.70 -5.70 -1.79
CA LYS A 27 6.22 -4.40 -2.24
C LYS A 27 5.06 -3.96 -1.36
N VAL A 28 5.04 -2.66 -1.02
CA VAL A 28 3.92 -2.04 -0.31
C VAL A 28 3.27 -1.01 -1.23
N TYR A 29 1.98 -1.22 -1.51
CA TYR A 29 1.17 -0.26 -2.25
C TYR A 29 0.31 0.50 -1.26
N VAL A 30 0.13 1.80 -1.48
CA VAL A 30 -0.70 2.65 -0.62
C VAL A 30 -1.76 3.33 -1.49
N ALA A 31 -3.02 3.17 -1.14
CA ALA A 31 -4.13 3.68 -1.95
C ALA A 31 -5.01 4.62 -1.12
N PRO A 32 -5.12 5.89 -1.45
CA PRO A 32 -4.37 6.61 -2.48
C PRO A 32 -2.98 7.09 -2.02
N GLY A 33 -2.66 6.99 -0.74
CA GLY A 33 -1.40 7.46 -0.20
C GLY A 33 -1.35 8.98 -0.01
N ASN A 34 -0.15 9.50 0.26
CA ASN A 34 0.06 10.94 0.44
C ASN A 34 1.47 11.32 -0.04
N GLY A 35 1.87 12.59 0.16
CA GLY A 35 3.18 13.06 -0.25
C GLY A 35 4.32 12.34 0.46
N GLY A 36 4.14 11.96 1.73
CA GLY A 36 5.16 11.21 2.47
C GLY A 36 5.37 9.82 1.91
N THR A 37 4.30 9.09 1.59
CA THR A 37 4.42 7.77 0.98
C THR A 37 4.97 7.84 -0.43
N ALA A 38 4.71 8.92 -1.16
CA ALA A 38 5.24 9.10 -2.51
C ALA A 38 6.76 9.28 -2.53
N LEU A 39 7.34 9.80 -1.44
CA LEU A 39 8.79 10.04 -1.36
C LEU A 39 9.59 8.80 -0.98
N ASP A 40 8.96 7.74 -0.51
CA ASP A 40 9.65 6.54 -0.08
C ASP A 40 9.65 5.50 -1.21
N SER A 41 10.83 5.11 -1.66
CA SER A 41 10.98 4.17 -2.78
C SER A 41 10.45 2.76 -2.49
N ARG A 42 10.18 2.45 -1.21
CA ARG A 42 9.61 1.15 -0.83
C ARG A 42 8.10 1.09 -1.05
N PHE A 43 7.47 2.24 -1.27
CA PHE A 43 6.03 2.35 -1.44
C PHE A 43 5.70 2.75 -2.87
N GLU A 44 4.51 2.37 -3.30
CA GLU A 44 3.93 2.87 -4.54
C GLU A 44 2.52 3.35 -4.26
N ASN A 45 2.26 4.64 -4.50
CA ASN A 45 0.92 5.19 -4.37
C ASN A 45 0.06 4.75 -5.54
N ILE A 46 -1.17 4.34 -5.24
CA ILE A 46 -2.14 3.90 -6.24
C ILE A 46 -3.33 4.87 -6.17
N ALA A 47 -3.62 5.55 -7.26
CA ALA A 47 -4.70 6.54 -7.31
C ALA A 47 -6.06 5.86 -7.48
N ILE A 48 -6.38 4.92 -6.58
CA ILE A 48 -7.63 4.17 -6.57
C ILE A 48 -8.28 4.36 -5.21
N THR A 49 -9.56 4.73 -5.19
CA THR A 49 -10.33 4.88 -3.96
C THR A 49 -11.59 4.03 -3.95
N ASP A 50 -12.04 3.57 -5.10
CA ASP A 50 -13.24 2.72 -5.20
C ASP A 50 -12.97 1.32 -4.70
N PRO A 51 -13.79 0.78 -3.76
CA PRO A 51 -13.54 -0.56 -3.21
C PRO A 51 -13.51 -1.68 -4.23
N ALA A 52 -14.34 -1.63 -5.27
CA ALA A 52 -14.35 -2.65 -6.30
C ALA A 52 -13.07 -2.62 -7.12
N GLU A 53 -12.57 -1.43 -7.45
CA GLU A 53 -11.31 -1.28 -8.18
C GLU A 53 -10.12 -1.72 -7.32
N LEU A 54 -10.16 -1.45 -6.02
CA LEU A 54 -9.12 -1.91 -5.09
C LEU A 54 -9.07 -3.44 -5.02
N ALA A 55 -10.24 -4.09 -5.02
CA ALA A 55 -10.31 -5.55 -5.02
C ALA A 55 -9.70 -6.13 -6.31
N ASP A 56 -10.00 -5.52 -7.45
CA ASP A 56 -9.42 -5.94 -8.73
C ASP A 56 -7.91 -5.74 -8.74
N PHE A 57 -7.44 -4.61 -8.23
CA PHE A 57 -6.01 -4.34 -8.09
C PHE A 57 -5.32 -5.39 -7.22
N ALA A 58 -5.94 -5.73 -6.08
CA ALA A 58 -5.37 -6.71 -5.15
C ALA A 58 -5.21 -8.08 -5.81
N THR A 59 -6.19 -8.49 -6.61
CA THR A 59 -6.13 -9.75 -7.34
C THR A 59 -5.04 -9.70 -8.41
N ALA A 60 -5.00 -8.64 -9.20
CA ALA A 60 -4.06 -8.52 -10.32
C ALA A 60 -2.60 -8.44 -9.85
N ASN A 61 -2.36 -7.89 -8.67
CA ASN A 61 -1.02 -7.67 -8.14
C ASN A 61 -0.62 -8.66 -7.04
N ARG A 62 -1.40 -9.71 -6.86
CA ARG A 62 -1.11 -10.77 -5.88
C ARG A 62 -0.92 -10.23 -4.47
N ILE A 63 -1.82 -9.36 -4.05
CA ILE A 63 -1.77 -8.80 -2.71
C ILE A 63 -2.09 -9.89 -1.69
N ALA A 64 -1.17 -10.11 -0.75
CA ALA A 64 -1.34 -11.12 0.29
C ALA A 64 -2.12 -10.58 1.49
N LEU A 65 -2.04 -9.27 1.74
CA LEU A 65 -2.70 -8.63 2.88
C LEU A 65 -3.16 -7.24 2.50
N THR A 66 -4.40 -6.91 2.80
CA THR A 66 -4.96 -5.57 2.66
C THR A 66 -5.32 -5.02 4.04
N VAL A 67 -4.86 -3.83 4.33
CA VAL A 67 -5.06 -3.19 5.63
C VAL A 67 -5.86 -1.90 5.50
#